data_1bfe4f0b46b41f6b468dfd6e704ffa34
#
_entry.id   1bfe4f0b46b41f6b468dfd6e704ffa34
#
_cell.length_a   1.000
_cell.length_b   1.000
_cell.length_c   1.000
_cell.angle_alpha   90.00
_cell.angle_beta   90.00
_cell.angle_gamma   90.00
#
_symmetry.space_group_name_H-M   'P 1'
#
loop_
_entity.id
_entity.type
_entity.pdbx_description
1 polymer ?
#
loop_
_entity_poly.entity_id
_entity_poly.type
_entity_poly.pdbx_seq_one_letter_code
_entity_poly.pdbx_strand_id
1 'polypeptide(L)'
;MFVLAVVRDAVRVSPAAFGKAPSDALRDEVDARYGGRVLSDVGFVICCETARTVSDGLVHALDGGATYQAEFRLLVFRPFVGEVLRCTVEFADENGLRCSTGFFSQIRVPAKYLPSSCTFDPARRLYLDSKQRKIQTGDSILVRVASVKFTRLSKRKRGLQATTSGPEVG
;
A
#
# COMPACT_ATOMS: atom_id res chain seq x y z
N MET A 1 8.20 -4.03 -6.11
CA MET A 1 9.43 -4.33 -5.31
C MET A 1 9.21 -3.97 -3.85
N PHE A 2 9.81 -4.73 -2.92
CA PHE A 2 9.80 -4.42 -1.49
C PHE A 2 11.12 -3.77 -1.09
N VAL A 3 11.06 -2.75 -0.27
CA VAL A 3 12.22 -2.03 0.24
C VAL A 3 12.10 -1.83 1.74
N LEU A 4 13.23 -1.75 2.44
CA LEU A 4 13.29 -1.34 3.83
C LEU A 4 13.59 0.15 3.90
N ALA A 5 12.65 0.92 4.45
CA ALA A 5 12.81 2.35 4.66
C ALA A 5 13.12 2.62 6.14
N VAL A 6 14.19 3.38 6.40
CA VAL A 6 14.51 3.83 7.75
C VAL A 6 13.85 5.19 7.97
N VAL A 7 13.04 5.29 9.00
CA VAL A 7 12.31 6.50 9.37
C VAL A 7 12.61 6.85 10.83
N ARG A 8 12.72 8.14 11.12
CA ARG A 8 12.82 8.67 12.48
C ARG A 8 11.62 9.54 12.77
N ASP A 9 10.93 9.26 13.86
CA ASP A 9 9.80 10.07 14.33
C ASP A 9 9.65 9.95 15.85
N ALA A 10 8.91 10.89 16.42
CA ALA A 10 8.49 10.84 17.82
C ALA A 10 7.30 9.88 17.95
N VAL A 11 7.48 8.80 18.69
CA VAL A 11 6.46 7.77 18.91
C VAL A 11 6.03 7.82 20.37
N ARG A 12 4.72 7.96 20.56
CA ARG A 12 4.13 7.95 21.89
C ARG A 12 3.67 6.53 22.24
N VAL A 13 4.12 6.06 23.38
CA VAL A 13 3.73 4.76 23.94
C VAL A 13 2.77 5.01 25.08
N SER A 14 1.64 4.34 25.10
CA SER A 14 0.65 4.44 26.15
C SER A 14 1.10 3.70 27.42
N PRO A 15 0.66 4.09 28.64
CA PRO A 15 1.00 3.39 29.87
C PRO A 15 0.59 1.90 29.85
N ALA A 16 -0.47 1.56 29.15
CA ALA A 16 -0.94 0.19 29.01
C ALA A 16 0.09 -0.72 28.28
N ALA A 17 0.97 -0.14 27.49
CA ALA A 17 1.99 -0.87 26.74
C ALA A 17 3.34 -1.00 27.51
N PHE A 18 3.49 -0.37 28.69
CA PHE A 18 4.75 -0.41 29.46
C PHE A 18 5.09 -1.79 30.03
N GLY A 19 4.15 -2.73 30.06
CA GLY A 19 4.41 -4.12 30.43
C GLY A 19 5.13 -4.94 29.36
N LYS A 20 5.26 -4.41 28.13
CA LYS A 20 5.97 -5.06 27.02
C LYS A 20 7.44 -4.60 26.98
N ALA A 21 8.28 -5.37 26.27
CA ALA A 21 9.62 -4.88 25.94
C ALA A 21 9.51 -3.55 25.16
N PRO A 22 10.34 -2.55 25.42
CA PRO A 22 10.24 -1.23 24.77
C PRO A 22 10.25 -1.27 23.24
N SER A 23 11.05 -2.16 22.66
CA SER A 23 11.09 -2.37 21.21
C SER A 23 9.77 -2.89 20.63
N ASP A 24 9.10 -3.80 21.36
CA ASP A 24 7.84 -4.38 20.92
C ASP A 24 6.68 -3.38 21.07
N ALA A 25 6.65 -2.65 22.18
CA ALA A 25 5.69 -1.58 22.40
C ALA A 25 5.80 -0.50 21.32
N LEU A 26 7.01 -0.09 20.97
CA LEU A 26 7.28 0.86 19.89
C LEU A 26 6.85 0.31 18.55
N ARG A 27 7.16 -0.96 18.24
CA ARG A 27 6.79 -1.59 16.98
C ARG A 27 5.27 -1.61 16.82
N ASP A 28 4.54 -2.00 17.86
CA ASP A 28 3.08 -2.04 17.82
C ASP A 28 2.47 -0.65 17.55
N GLU A 29 2.98 0.39 18.19
CA GLU A 29 2.53 1.78 17.97
C GLU A 29 2.88 2.29 16.55
N VAL A 30 4.07 1.94 16.05
CA VAL A 30 4.49 2.28 14.70
C VAL A 30 3.62 1.57 13.66
N ASP A 31 3.31 0.28 13.86
CA ASP A 31 2.42 -0.47 12.98
C ASP A 31 1.00 0.09 12.99
N ALA A 32 0.46 0.45 14.15
CA ALA A 32 -0.86 1.08 14.25
C ALA A 32 -0.90 2.45 13.54
N ARG A 33 0.20 3.19 13.54
CA ARG A 33 0.28 4.52 12.96
C ARG A 33 0.57 4.53 11.47
N TYR A 34 1.44 3.65 10.98
CA TYR A 34 1.96 3.65 9.61
C TYR A 34 1.53 2.45 8.78
N GLY A 35 1.24 1.31 9.41
CA GLY A 35 0.85 0.08 8.72
C GLY A 35 -0.39 0.26 7.85
N GLY A 36 -0.38 -0.29 6.65
CA GLY A 36 -1.47 -0.19 5.69
C GLY A 36 -1.68 1.20 5.08
N ARG A 37 -0.71 2.11 5.21
CA ARG A 37 -0.81 3.50 4.72
C ARG A 37 0.27 3.81 3.69
N VAL A 38 -0.05 4.78 2.84
CA VAL A 38 0.92 5.34 1.89
C VAL A 38 1.64 6.52 2.56
N LEU A 39 2.96 6.44 2.61
CA LEU A 39 3.82 7.55 2.96
C LEU A 39 4.34 8.21 1.68
N SER A 40 4.21 9.54 1.60
CA SER A 40 4.73 10.31 0.46
C SER A 40 6.22 10.01 0.27
N ASP A 41 6.64 9.83 -0.97
CA ASP A 41 8.03 9.58 -1.39
C ASP A 41 8.65 8.28 -0.87
N VAL A 42 7.98 7.58 0.06
CA VAL A 42 8.44 6.29 0.63
C VAL A 42 7.75 5.12 -0.05
N GLY A 43 6.41 5.07 -0.02
CA GLY A 43 5.61 4.02 -0.62
C GLY A 43 4.49 3.54 0.29
N PHE A 44 3.93 2.37 0.00
CA PHE A 44 2.89 1.73 0.82
C PHE A 44 3.54 0.88 1.92
N VAL A 45 3.31 1.26 3.17
CA VAL A 45 3.87 0.58 4.34
C VAL A 45 3.09 -0.70 4.61
N ILE A 46 3.80 -1.81 4.70
CA ILE A 46 3.23 -3.12 5.04
C ILE A 46 3.26 -3.31 6.54
N CYS A 47 4.45 -3.26 7.14
CA CYS A 47 4.64 -3.43 8.57
C CYS A 47 5.96 -2.78 9.03
N CYS A 48 6.11 -2.64 10.35
CA CYS A 48 7.38 -2.29 10.99
C CYS A 48 8.18 -3.57 11.23
N GLU A 49 9.39 -3.64 10.67
CA GLU A 49 10.31 -4.76 10.90
C GLU A 49 10.98 -4.64 12.27
N THR A 50 11.57 -3.49 12.53
CA THR A 50 12.29 -3.20 13.79
C THR A 50 12.04 -1.77 14.23
N ALA A 51 11.98 -1.57 15.54
CA ALA A 51 11.93 -0.24 16.14
C ALA A 51 12.93 -0.18 17.29
N ARG A 52 13.65 0.94 17.43
CA ARG A 52 14.57 1.21 18.51
C ARG A 52 14.43 2.64 19.02
N THR A 53 14.61 2.85 20.31
CA THR A 53 14.70 4.18 20.89
C THR A 53 16.05 4.81 20.52
N VAL A 54 16.01 6.10 20.23
CA VAL A 54 17.21 6.93 20.00
C VAL A 54 17.44 7.86 21.21
N SER A 55 16.38 8.12 21.99
CA SER A 55 16.45 8.96 23.21
C SER A 55 15.72 8.29 24.36
N ASP A 56 15.95 8.80 25.56
CA ASP A 56 15.12 8.50 26.73
C ASP A 56 13.67 8.97 26.49
N GLY A 57 12.71 8.26 27.13
CA GLY A 57 11.30 8.58 27.02
C GLY A 57 10.94 9.83 27.84
N LEU A 58 10.28 10.78 27.21
CA LEU A 58 9.69 11.94 27.90
C LEU A 58 8.30 11.55 28.41
N VAL A 59 8.14 11.43 29.72
CA VAL A 59 6.86 11.10 30.35
C VAL A 59 5.96 12.35 30.41
N HIS A 60 4.71 12.18 30.02
CA HIS A 60 3.70 13.23 30.09
C HIS A 60 2.91 13.12 31.38
N ALA A 61 2.95 14.17 32.22
CA ALA A 61 2.32 14.18 33.55
C ALA A 61 0.79 14.04 33.52
N LEU A 62 0.13 14.43 32.42
CA LEU A 62 -1.34 14.43 32.33
C LEU A 62 -1.94 13.02 32.18
N ASP A 63 -1.25 12.12 31.51
CA ASP A 63 -1.77 10.80 31.14
C ASP A 63 -0.79 9.64 31.35
N GLY A 64 0.41 9.96 31.84
CA GLY A 64 1.46 8.97 32.11
C GLY A 64 2.10 8.33 30.90
N GLY A 65 1.67 8.68 29.67
CA GLY A 65 2.30 8.18 28.44
C GLY A 65 3.71 8.71 28.27
N ALA A 66 4.56 7.97 27.56
CA ALA A 66 5.94 8.39 27.27
C ALA A 66 6.13 8.57 25.76
N THR A 67 6.80 9.65 25.36
CA THR A 67 7.20 9.90 23.97
C THR A 67 8.69 9.63 23.82
N TYR A 68 9.01 8.77 22.86
CA TYR A 68 10.38 8.40 22.51
C TYR A 68 10.73 8.94 21.14
N GLN A 69 11.93 9.46 20.94
CA GLN A 69 12.50 9.56 19.61
C GLN A 69 12.90 8.15 19.19
N ALA A 70 12.32 7.67 18.12
CA ALA A 70 12.53 6.31 17.66
C ALA A 70 13.02 6.29 16.22
N GLU A 71 13.90 5.34 15.93
CA GLU A 71 14.29 4.97 14.57
C GLU A 71 13.69 3.59 14.29
N PHE A 72 12.99 3.47 13.17
CA PHE A 72 12.33 2.23 12.80
C PHE A 72 12.51 1.91 11.33
N ARG A 73 12.55 0.62 11.05
CA ARG A 73 12.59 0.09 9.69
C ARG A 73 11.20 -0.37 9.28
N LEU A 74 10.71 0.22 8.20
CA LEU A 74 9.41 -0.14 7.62
C LEU A 74 9.64 -1.01 6.40
N LEU A 75 8.93 -2.13 6.32
CA LEU A 75 8.79 -2.88 5.08
C LEU A 75 7.78 -2.15 4.20
N VAL A 76 8.23 -1.70 3.04
CA VAL A 76 7.46 -0.85 2.15
C VAL A 76 7.35 -1.50 0.77
N PHE A 77 6.14 -1.53 0.23
CA PHE A 77 5.90 -1.86 -1.16
C PHE A 77 6.08 -0.59 -2.01
N ARG A 78 7.09 -0.60 -2.86
CA ARG A 78 7.44 0.49 -3.76
C ARG A 78 7.73 -0.06 -5.15
N PRO A 79 6.69 -0.26 -5.98
CA PRO A 79 6.89 -0.70 -7.36
C PRO A 79 7.64 0.38 -8.15
N PHE A 80 8.36 -0.03 -9.19
CA PHE A 80 9.06 0.86 -10.11
C PHE A 80 8.53 0.69 -11.54
N VAL A 81 8.70 1.72 -12.36
CA VAL A 81 8.27 1.69 -13.76
C VAL A 81 8.99 0.58 -14.51
N GLY A 82 8.23 -0.25 -15.24
CA GLY A 82 8.72 -1.41 -15.96
C GLY A 82 8.67 -2.73 -15.17
N GLU A 83 8.43 -2.68 -13.84
CA GLU A 83 8.25 -3.90 -13.03
C GLU A 83 7.00 -4.67 -13.46
N VAL A 84 7.11 -6.00 -13.52
CA VAL A 84 5.97 -6.87 -13.81
C VAL A 84 5.44 -7.44 -12.50
N LEU A 85 4.15 -7.18 -12.23
CA LEU A 85 3.46 -7.61 -11.03
C LEU A 85 2.39 -8.66 -11.40
N ARG A 86 2.29 -9.70 -10.58
CA ARG A 86 1.16 -10.62 -10.64
C ARG A 86 0.03 -10.03 -9.79
N CYS A 87 -1.11 -9.80 -10.40
CA CYS A 87 -2.27 -9.19 -9.76
C CYS A 87 -3.53 -10.01 -10.03
N THR A 88 -4.48 -9.95 -9.10
CA THR A 88 -5.82 -10.52 -9.26
C THR A 88 -6.78 -9.41 -9.66
N VAL A 89 -7.62 -9.65 -10.65
CA VAL A 89 -8.66 -8.70 -11.07
C VAL A 89 -9.76 -8.67 -10.01
N GLU A 90 -9.97 -7.51 -9.38
CA GLU A 90 -11.05 -7.30 -8.43
C GLU A 90 -12.32 -6.77 -9.10
N PHE A 91 -12.17 -5.95 -10.13
CA PHE A 91 -13.28 -5.32 -10.81
C PHE A 91 -12.92 -4.97 -12.25
N ALA A 92 -13.88 -5.14 -13.15
CA ALA A 92 -13.78 -4.74 -14.56
C ALA A 92 -14.93 -3.78 -14.92
N ASP A 93 -14.59 -2.67 -15.55
CA ASP A 93 -15.54 -1.68 -16.08
C ASP A 93 -15.10 -1.22 -17.48
N GLU A 94 -15.90 -0.38 -18.12
CA GLU A 94 -15.59 0.19 -19.46
C GLU A 94 -14.30 1.04 -19.46
N ASN A 95 -13.85 1.53 -18.30
CA ASN A 95 -12.64 2.35 -18.16
C ASN A 95 -11.38 1.50 -17.98
N GLY A 96 -11.55 0.19 -17.71
CA GLY A 96 -10.44 -0.74 -17.53
C GLY A 96 -10.61 -1.73 -16.39
N LEU A 97 -9.50 -2.18 -15.83
CA LEU A 97 -9.45 -3.15 -14.75
C LEU A 97 -8.95 -2.50 -13.45
N ARG A 98 -9.51 -2.93 -12.33
CA ARG A 98 -8.95 -2.71 -11.00
C ARG A 98 -8.40 -4.03 -10.47
N CYS A 99 -7.16 -4.02 -10.07
CA CYS A 99 -6.43 -5.21 -9.66
C CYS A 99 -5.84 -5.06 -8.27
N SER A 100 -5.54 -6.20 -7.65
CA SER A 100 -4.94 -6.29 -6.33
C SER A 100 -3.78 -7.28 -6.33
N THR A 101 -2.79 -7.02 -5.50
CA THR A 101 -1.73 -7.98 -5.17
C THR A 101 -2.01 -8.74 -3.85
N GLY A 102 -3.25 -8.64 -3.34
CA GLY A 102 -3.66 -9.23 -2.06
C GLY A 102 -3.54 -8.25 -0.88
N PHE A 103 -2.39 -7.61 -0.72
CA PHE A 103 -2.17 -6.59 0.32
C PHE A 103 -2.34 -5.15 -0.20
N PHE A 104 -2.36 -4.95 -1.51
CA PHE A 104 -2.48 -3.63 -2.14
C PHE A 104 -3.45 -3.70 -3.32
N SER A 105 -4.58 -2.98 -3.23
CA SER A 105 -5.71 -3.05 -4.16
C SER A 105 -5.89 -1.81 -5.03
N GLN A 106 -4.89 -0.92 -5.09
CA GLN A 106 -5.01 0.34 -5.83
C GLN A 106 -4.25 0.32 -7.16
N ILE A 107 -4.26 -0.82 -7.82
CA ILE A 107 -3.68 -0.99 -9.15
C ILE A 107 -4.79 -0.81 -10.17
N ARG A 108 -4.61 0.15 -11.07
CA ARG A 108 -5.56 0.40 -12.18
C ARG A 108 -4.88 0.14 -13.50
N VAL A 109 -5.55 -0.62 -14.36
CA VAL A 109 -5.18 -0.86 -15.75
C VAL A 109 -6.21 -0.19 -16.63
N PRO A 110 -5.97 1.04 -17.12
CA PRO A 110 -6.89 1.72 -18.03
C PRO A 110 -7.14 0.90 -19.30
N ALA A 111 -8.36 0.98 -19.86
CA ALA A 111 -8.74 0.25 -21.06
C ALA A 111 -7.80 0.45 -22.25
N LYS A 112 -7.19 1.64 -22.37
CA LYS A 112 -6.22 1.97 -23.42
C LYS A 112 -4.93 1.15 -23.38
N TYR A 113 -4.62 0.53 -22.24
CA TYR A 113 -3.43 -0.31 -22.03
C TYR A 113 -3.76 -1.80 -22.10
N LEU A 114 -5.02 -2.15 -22.26
CA LEU A 114 -5.41 -3.50 -22.62
C LEU A 114 -5.09 -3.74 -24.11
N PRO A 115 -4.83 -4.99 -24.52
CA PRO A 115 -4.67 -5.31 -25.94
C PRO A 115 -5.82 -4.74 -26.77
N SER A 116 -5.51 -4.17 -27.92
CA SER A 116 -6.52 -3.57 -28.82
C SER A 116 -7.59 -4.56 -29.30
N SER A 117 -7.32 -5.85 -29.13
CA SER A 117 -8.25 -6.94 -29.41
C SER A 117 -9.28 -7.17 -28.30
N CYS A 118 -9.14 -6.52 -27.14
CA CYS A 118 -10.05 -6.71 -26.02
C CYS A 118 -11.23 -5.75 -26.09
N THR A 119 -12.45 -6.32 -26.03
CA THR A 119 -13.73 -5.58 -25.95
C THR A 119 -14.39 -5.81 -24.61
N PHE A 120 -14.95 -4.74 -24.02
CA PHE A 120 -15.71 -4.84 -22.79
C PHE A 120 -17.13 -5.33 -23.01
N ASP A 121 -17.56 -6.35 -22.30
CA ASP A 121 -18.95 -6.83 -22.25
C ASP A 121 -19.64 -6.29 -20.99
N PRO A 122 -20.53 -5.31 -21.10
CA PRO A 122 -21.18 -4.69 -19.94
C PRO A 122 -22.15 -5.63 -19.21
N ALA A 123 -22.74 -6.61 -19.93
CA ALA A 123 -23.68 -7.55 -19.33
C ALA A 123 -23.00 -8.53 -18.38
N ARG A 124 -21.77 -8.92 -18.71
CA ARG A 124 -20.97 -9.89 -17.95
C ARG A 124 -19.86 -9.25 -17.12
N ARG A 125 -19.60 -7.96 -17.29
CA ARG A 125 -18.51 -7.20 -16.65
C ARG A 125 -17.16 -7.87 -16.80
N LEU A 126 -16.82 -8.21 -18.03
CA LEU A 126 -15.54 -8.84 -18.38
C LEU A 126 -15.00 -8.28 -19.70
N TYR A 127 -13.71 -8.48 -19.93
CA TYR A 127 -13.09 -8.23 -21.21
C TYR A 127 -12.94 -9.53 -22.00
N LEU A 128 -13.23 -9.45 -23.31
CA LEU A 128 -13.08 -10.55 -24.26
C LEU A 128 -11.98 -10.19 -25.25
N ASP A 129 -10.99 -11.05 -25.39
CA ASP A 129 -9.97 -10.96 -26.43
C ASP A 129 -10.51 -11.54 -27.76
N SER A 130 -9.91 -11.16 -28.91
CA SER A 130 -10.20 -11.71 -30.24
C SER A 130 -10.11 -13.24 -30.31
N LYS A 131 -9.31 -13.85 -29.42
CA LYS A 131 -9.20 -15.32 -29.25
C LYS A 131 -10.22 -15.89 -28.26
N GLN A 132 -11.27 -15.13 -27.92
CA GLN A 132 -12.30 -15.47 -26.92
C GLN A 132 -11.75 -15.77 -25.51
N ARG A 133 -10.54 -15.36 -25.21
CA ARG A 133 -10.03 -15.43 -23.85
C ARG A 133 -10.73 -14.36 -23.01
N LYS A 134 -11.19 -14.78 -21.84
CA LYS A 134 -11.92 -13.92 -20.90
C LYS A 134 -10.95 -13.35 -19.87
N ILE A 135 -11.14 -12.10 -19.53
CA ILE A 135 -10.53 -11.47 -18.34
C ILE A 135 -11.69 -11.03 -17.45
N GLN A 136 -11.85 -11.71 -16.35
CA GLN A 136 -12.97 -11.50 -15.43
C GLN A 136 -12.46 -11.33 -13.99
N THR A 137 -13.35 -10.90 -13.11
CA THR A 137 -13.06 -10.80 -11.67
C THR A 137 -12.60 -12.16 -11.12
N GLY A 138 -11.51 -12.15 -10.37
CA GLY A 138 -10.86 -13.34 -9.82
C GLY A 138 -9.70 -13.88 -10.65
N ASP A 139 -9.53 -13.45 -11.90
CA ASP A 139 -8.43 -13.91 -12.73
C ASP A 139 -7.10 -13.32 -12.28
N SER A 140 -6.04 -14.12 -12.37
CA SER A 140 -4.67 -13.67 -12.12
C SER A 140 -4.02 -13.25 -13.43
N ILE A 141 -3.59 -12.00 -13.49
CA ILE A 141 -2.93 -11.41 -14.66
C ILE A 141 -1.56 -10.86 -14.31
N LEU A 142 -0.70 -10.78 -15.31
CA LEU A 142 0.59 -10.08 -15.22
C LEU A 142 0.42 -8.67 -15.78
N VAL A 143 0.83 -7.69 -14.99
CA VAL A 143 0.73 -6.28 -15.34
C VAL A 143 2.09 -5.60 -15.24
N ARG A 144 2.43 -4.79 -16.25
CA ARG A 144 3.65 -4.00 -16.24
C ARG A 144 3.37 -2.59 -15.72
N VAL A 145 4.14 -2.14 -14.73
CA VAL A 145 3.99 -0.82 -14.13
C VAL A 145 4.39 0.27 -15.14
N ALA A 146 3.43 1.09 -15.58
CA ALA A 146 3.67 2.23 -16.47
C ALA A 146 4.00 3.51 -15.70
N SER A 147 3.34 3.74 -14.58
CA SER A 147 3.63 4.90 -13.72
C SER A 147 3.27 4.61 -12.27
N VAL A 148 3.95 5.29 -11.36
CA VAL A 148 3.71 5.18 -9.91
C VAL A 148 3.51 6.57 -9.35
N LYS A 149 2.42 6.77 -8.60
CA LYS A 149 2.15 8.02 -7.88
C LYS A 149 1.78 7.70 -6.44
N PHE A 150 2.57 8.16 -5.50
CA PHE A 150 2.26 8.14 -4.08
C PHE A 150 1.76 9.52 -3.68
N THR A 151 0.46 9.70 -3.58
CA THR A 151 -0.14 10.97 -3.20
C THR A 151 -0.47 10.95 -1.71
N ARG A 152 0.00 11.94 -0.97
CA ARG A 152 -0.37 12.14 0.43
C ARG A 152 -1.85 12.47 0.49
N LEU A 153 -2.64 11.66 1.16
CA LEU A 153 -4.03 12.01 1.42
C LEU A 153 -4.09 13.21 2.37
N SER A 154 -4.66 14.29 1.90
CA SER A 154 -5.02 15.39 2.76
C SER A 154 -5.97 14.89 3.86
N LYS A 155 -5.86 15.42 5.08
CA LYS A 155 -6.60 15.01 6.29
C LYS A 155 -8.14 15.16 6.22
N ARG A 156 -8.74 15.20 5.04
CA ARG A 156 -10.20 15.32 4.89
C ARG A 156 -10.78 14.06 4.26
N LYS A 157 -11.52 13.33 5.08
CA LYS A 157 -12.35 12.14 4.85
C LYS A 157 -11.62 10.79 4.97
N ARG A 158 -12.13 9.97 5.91
CA ARG A 158 -11.92 8.55 6.06
C ARG A 158 -12.16 7.85 4.71
N GLY A 159 -11.11 7.42 4.08
CA GLY A 159 -11.10 6.73 2.79
C GLY A 159 -9.73 6.90 2.17
N LEU A 160 -8.88 5.89 2.29
CA LEU A 160 -7.60 5.86 1.61
C LEU A 160 -7.85 5.79 0.11
N GLN A 161 -7.49 6.85 -0.60
CA GLN A 161 -7.31 6.81 -2.04
C GLN A 161 -5.85 7.14 -2.35
N ALA A 162 -5.01 6.14 -2.37
CA ALA A 162 -3.75 6.25 -3.06
C ALA A 162 -4.02 5.92 -4.53
N THR A 163 -3.75 6.85 -5.41
CA THR A 163 -3.90 6.61 -6.84
C THR A 163 -2.56 6.16 -7.39
N THR A 164 -2.42 4.87 -7.60
CA THR A 164 -1.35 4.34 -8.44
C THR A 164 -1.91 4.33 -9.85
N SER A 165 -1.38 5.15 -10.74
CA SER A 165 -1.72 5.01 -12.15
C SER A 165 -1.10 3.70 -12.62
N GLY A 166 -1.97 2.81 -13.04
CA GLY A 166 -1.68 1.40 -13.18
C GLY A 166 -0.70 1.01 -14.25
N PRO A 167 -0.35 -0.24 -14.18
CA PRO A 167 0.57 -0.92 -15.06
C PRO A 167 -0.04 -1.23 -16.43
N GLU A 168 0.81 -1.23 -17.45
CA GLU A 168 0.46 -1.76 -18.76
C GLU A 168 0.44 -3.29 -18.72
N VAL A 169 -0.58 -3.88 -19.35
CA VAL A 169 -0.59 -5.31 -19.67
C VAL A 169 0.19 -5.46 -20.98
N GLY A 170 1.34 -6.08 -20.90
CA GLY A 170 2.12 -6.50 -22.06
C GLY A 170 1.60 -7.79 -22.68
#